data_1c7f2419f6dda1401ec927fe0be606e8
#
_entry.id   1c7f2419f6dda1401ec927fe0be606e8
#
_cell.length_a   1.000
_cell.length_b   1.000
_cell.length_c   1.000
_cell.angle_alpha   90.00
_cell.angle_beta   90.00
_cell.angle_gamma   90.00
#
_symmetry.space_group_name_H-M   'P 1'
#
loop_
_entity.id
_entity.type
_entity.pdbx_description
1 polymer ?
#
loop_
_entity_poly.entity_id
_entity_poly.type
_entity_poly.pdbx_seq_one_letter_code
_entity_poly.pdbx_strand_id
1 'polypeptide(L)'
;KKWLKISTEGVNEGDFAMMIGFPGSTNKYYTSWEVAERRDIDNNVRIDMRELRQEAMLEEMLNDPEVKIKYASKYSGSTNGYKNAIGTNWAINRYDFEQVKLDQQNRVLEWGRGNNEPKYQEALNEIEEIIKGRANLRFRSRMLNEGISRGVEFATIPTRTADNLADAINNNNAEEIQKLSEQLLDEFNKFADKDYSRDVDKKVAKVMIKEYAKRIPKENQPEYFNVIYSYFNGDTDKFTDYIFDNSLFGDEDKLREFLSSDLNVEVIYNDPMFRFSQSVREETLSLNRPRITLLPKHVKHTLRGYW
;
A
#
# COMPACT_ATOMS: atom_id res chain seq x y z
N LYS A 1 -32.93 -26.99 8.16
CA LYS A 1 -32.17 -26.01 7.35
C LYS A 1 -31.90 -26.62 5.96
N LYS A 2 -32.10 -25.84 4.90
CA LYS A 2 -31.75 -26.27 3.53
C LYS A 2 -30.35 -25.71 3.19
N TRP A 3 -29.51 -26.51 2.57
CA TRP A 3 -28.18 -26.13 2.08
C TRP A 3 -28.00 -26.62 0.64
N LEU A 4 -27.08 -26.00 -0.07
CA LEU A 4 -26.68 -26.46 -1.42
C LEU A 4 -25.87 -27.75 -1.30
N LYS A 5 -26.14 -28.70 -2.18
CA LYS A 5 -25.34 -29.92 -2.29
C LYS A 5 -23.97 -29.56 -2.90
N ILE A 6 -22.92 -30.13 -2.31
CA ILE A 6 -21.58 -30.05 -2.89
C ILE A 6 -21.44 -31.16 -3.92
N SER A 7 -21.09 -30.80 -5.16
CA SER A 7 -20.71 -31.77 -6.19
C SER A 7 -19.25 -32.17 -5.98
N THR A 8 -18.98 -33.47 -6.02
CA THR A 8 -17.62 -34.02 -5.96
C THR A 8 -17.11 -34.43 -7.36
N GLU A 9 -17.91 -34.23 -8.41
CA GLU A 9 -17.58 -34.60 -9.79
C GLU A 9 -16.56 -33.63 -10.43
N GLY A 10 -16.36 -32.45 -9.81
CA GLY A 10 -15.50 -31.40 -10.34
C GLY A 10 -16.14 -30.63 -11.50
N VAL A 11 -15.30 -29.92 -12.24
CA VAL A 11 -15.67 -29.18 -13.46
C VAL A 11 -14.57 -29.36 -14.50
N ASN A 12 -14.93 -29.37 -15.77
CA ASN A 12 -13.99 -29.43 -16.89
C ASN A 12 -13.86 -28.06 -17.55
N GLU A 13 -12.81 -27.90 -18.36
CA GLU A 13 -12.67 -26.72 -19.20
C GLU A 13 -13.83 -26.65 -20.21
N GLY A 14 -14.50 -25.48 -20.24
CA GLY A 14 -15.68 -25.25 -21.08
C GLY A 14 -17.04 -25.49 -20.39
N ASP A 15 -17.05 -26.03 -19.18
CA ASP A 15 -18.25 -26.14 -18.38
C ASP A 15 -18.79 -24.79 -17.94
N PHE A 16 -20.12 -24.66 -17.83
CA PHE A 16 -20.72 -23.47 -17.28
C PHE A 16 -20.43 -23.34 -15.79
N ALA A 17 -19.82 -22.23 -15.39
CA ALA A 17 -19.58 -21.88 -13.99
C ALA A 17 -20.18 -20.51 -13.66
N MET A 18 -20.80 -20.40 -12.49
CA MET A 18 -21.39 -19.16 -12.00
C MET A 18 -21.01 -18.92 -10.54
N MET A 19 -20.60 -17.70 -10.23
CA MET A 19 -20.38 -17.26 -8.87
C MET A 19 -21.54 -16.37 -8.40
N ILE A 20 -22.12 -16.68 -7.24
CA ILE A 20 -23.14 -15.86 -6.58
C ILE A 20 -22.48 -15.16 -5.41
N GLY A 21 -22.48 -13.84 -5.43
CA GLY A 21 -21.87 -13.04 -4.35
C GLY A 21 -22.07 -11.54 -4.57
N PHE A 22 -21.70 -10.78 -3.56
CA PHE A 22 -21.75 -9.31 -3.59
C PHE A 22 -20.35 -8.78 -3.87
N PRO A 23 -20.15 -7.85 -4.85
CA PRO A 23 -18.88 -7.18 -5.02
C PRO A 23 -18.58 -6.30 -3.78
N GLY A 24 -17.31 -6.28 -3.34
CA GLY A 24 -16.88 -5.46 -2.21
C GLY A 24 -17.01 -3.96 -2.47
N SER A 25 -16.84 -3.55 -3.74
CA SER A 25 -17.04 -2.17 -4.18
C SER A 25 -17.37 -2.11 -5.67
N THR A 26 -18.19 -1.12 -6.04
CA THR A 26 -18.53 -0.84 -7.44
C THR A 26 -18.35 0.66 -7.70
N ASN A 27 -17.58 0.99 -8.74
CA ASN A 27 -17.30 2.37 -9.16
C ASN A 27 -18.05 2.70 -10.45
N LYS A 28 -19.37 2.77 -10.39
CA LYS A 28 -20.26 3.03 -11.53
C LYS A 28 -20.03 4.41 -12.15
N TYR A 29 -19.75 5.42 -11.32
CA TYR A 29 -19.78 6.84 -11.68
C TYR A 29 -18.41 7.43 -12.01
N TYR A 30 -17.45 6.62 -12.48
CA TYR A 30 -16.19 7.13 -12.96
C TYR A 30 -16.37 7.87 -14.28
N THR A 31 -15.63 8.98 -14.43
CA THR A 31 -15.40 9.67 -15.70
C THR A 31 -14.35 8.92 -16.52
N SER A 32 -14.20 9.27 -17.80
CA SER A 32 -13.13 8.72 -18.64
C SER A 32 -11.74 8.96 -18.04
N TRP A 33 -11.48 10.14 -17.49
CA TRP A 33 -10.23 10.47 -16.82
C TRP A 33 -9.96 9.64 -15.57
N GLU A 34 -10.98 9.34 -14.76
CA GLU A 34 -10.86 8.44 -13.59
C GLU A 34 -10.61 6.99 -14.03
N VAL A 35 -11.18 6.56 -15.17
CA VAL A 35 -10.91 5.24 -15.75
C VAL A 35 -9.45 5.15 -16.22
N ALA A 36 -8.95 6.18 -16.92
CA ALA A 36 -7.55 6.27 -17.36
C ALA A 36 -6.60 6.29 -16.13
N GLU A 37 -6.85 7.14 -15.12
CA GLU A 37 -6.07 7.17 -13.89
C GLU A 37 -6.03 5.79 -13.21
N ARG A 38 -7.16 5.09 -13.17
CA ARG A 38 -7.25 3.73 -12.61
C ARG A 38 -6.40 2.74 -13.36
N ARG A 39 -6.45 2.75 -14.70
CA ARG A 39 -5.67 1.85 -15.56
C ARG A 39 -4.18 2.16 -15.49
N ASP A 40 -3.82 3.42 -15.77
CA ASP A 40 -2.46 3.82 -16.09
C ASP A 40 -1.60 4.07 -14.85
N ILE A 41 -2.22 4.46 -13.73
CA ILE A 41 -1.51 4.72 -12.48
C ILE A 41 -1.81 3.64 -11.45
N ASP A 42 -3.06 3.52 -10.98
CA ASP A 42 -3.39 2.68 -9.84
C ASP A 42 -3.08 1.20 -10.09
N ASN A 43 -3.55 0.69 -11.23
CA ASN A 43 -3.41 -0.72 -11.56
C ASN A 43 -2.00 -1.06 -12.04
N ASN A 44 -1.36 -0.22 -12.86
CA ASN A 44 -0.02 -0.49 -13.35
C ASN A 44 0.99 -0.52 -12.19
N VAL A 45 0.95 0.48 -11.29
CA VAL A 45 1.81 0.44 -10.08
C VAL A 45 1.55 -0.81 -9.25
N ARG A 46 0.27 -1.19 -9.09
CA ARG A 46 -0.08 -2.40 -8.34
C ARG A 46 0.42 -3.67 -8.99
N ILE A 47 0.31 -3.78 -10.31
CA ILE A 47 0.82 -4.92 -11.07
C ILE A 47 2.31 -5.03 -10.87
N ASP A 48 3.06 -3.99 -11.20
CA ASP A 48 4.52 -3.99 -11.18
C ASP A 48 5.07 -4.31 -9.78
N MET A 49 4.59 -3.58 -8.75
CA MET A 49 5.12 -3.74 -7.39
C MET A 49 4.74 -5.09 -6.76
N ARG A 50 3.53 -5.60 -7.05
CA ARG A 50 3.13 -6.91 -6.52
C ARG A 50 3.78 -8.06 -7.24
N GLU A 51 4.06 -7.95 -8.51
CA GLU A 51 4.81 -8.94 -9.28
C GLU A 51 6.19 -9.15 -8.65
N LEU A 52 6.97 -8.08 -8.51
CA LEU A 52 8.29 -8.10 -7.88
C LEU A 52 8.26 -8.70 -6.46
N ARG A 53 7.29 -8.27 -5.64
CA ARG A 53 7.13 -8.81 -4.29
C ARG A 53 6.81 -10.30 -4.29
N GLN A 54 5.92 -10.74 -5.18
CA GLN A 54 5.50 -12.13 -5.27
C GLN A 54 6.63 -13.03 -5.77
N GLU A 55 7.45 -12.57 -6.71
CA GLU A 55 8.63 -13.31 -7.17
C GLU A 55 9.60 -13.54 -6.02
N ALA A 56 9.93 -12.48 -5.26
CA ALA A 56 10.84 -12.59 -4.11
C ALA A 56 10.30 -13.51 -3.01
N MET A 57 8.99 -13.45 -2.70
CA MET A 57 8.37 -14.36 -1.74
C MET A 57 8.32 -15.80 -2.25
N LEU A 58 7.96 -16.00 -3.52
CA LEU A 58 7.77 -17.34 -4.09
C LEU A 58 9.07 -18.13 -4.12
N GLU A 59 10.18 -17.47 -4.40
CA GLU A 59 11.50 -18.11 -4.38
C GLU A 59 11.79 -18.74 -3.00
N GLU A 60 11.56 -18.01 -1.90
CA GLU A 60 11.74 -18.54 -0.56
C GLU A 60 10.71 -19.62 -0.19
N MET A 61 9.44 -19.43 -0.59
CA MET A 61 8.37 -20.40 -0.39
C MET A 61 8.61 -21.73 -1.12
N LEU A 62 9.36 -21.73 -2.23
CA LEU A 62 9.72 -22.95 -2.96
C LEU A 62 10.90 -23.69 -2.33
N ASN A 63 11.77 -22.96 -1.65
CA ASN A 63 12.96 -23.50 -1.02
C ASN A 63 12.69 -24.05 0.38
N ASP A 64 11.69 -23.54 1.09
CA ASP A 64 11.37 -23.90 2.47
C ASP A 64 9.86 -24.14 2.66
N PRO A 65 9.44 -25.39 3.01
CA PRO A 65 8.05 -25.73 3.29
C PRO A 65 7.43 -24.97 4.48
N GLU A 66 8.21 -24.60 5.50
CA GLU A 66 7.71 -23.82 6.64
C GLU A 66 7.43 -22.38 6.23
N VAL A 67 8.34 -21.77 5.47
CA VAL A 67 8.13 -20.44 4.85
C VAL A 67 6.90 -20.47 3.96
N LYS A 68 6.71 -21.54 3.17
CA LYS A 68 5.53 -21.71 2.32
C LYS A 68 4.23 -21.65 3.11
N ILE A 69 4.18 -22.32 4.25
CA ILE A 69 3.00 -22.30 5.13
C ILE A 69 2.77 -20.90 5.72
N LYS A 70 3.82 -20.29 6.28
CA LYS A 70 3.76 -18.95 6.88
C LYS A 70 3.29 -17.88 5.88
N TYR A 71 3.80 -17.92 4.65
CA TYR A 71 3.55 -16.88 3.64
C TYR A 71 2.37 -17.16 2.70
N ALA A 72 1.74 -18.34 2.76
CA ALA A 72 0.63 -18.72 1.88
C ALA A 72 -0.51 -17.69 1.85
N SER A 73 -0.94 -17.19 3.00
CA SER A 73 -2.01 -16.19 3.10
C SER A 73 -1.60 -14.84 2.54
N LYS A 74 -0.37 -14.37 2.85
CA LYS A 74 0.19 -13.11 2.36
C LYS A 74 0.35 -13.13 0.83
N TYR A 75 0.89 -14.22 0.30
CA TYR A 75 1.04 -14.44 -1.14
C TYR A 75 -0.33 -14.46 -1.84
N SER A 76 -1.30 -15.20 -1.31
CA SER A 76 -2.66 -15.27 -1.84
C SER A 76 -3.34 -13.88 -1.85
N GLY A 77 -3.25 -13.12 -0.75
CA GLY A 77 -3.78 -11.76 -0.66
C GLY A 77 -3.13 -10.79 -1.65
N SER A 78 -1.80 -10.92 -1.86
CA SER A 78 -1.08 -10.15 -2.89
C SER A 78 -1.57 -10.51 -4.28
N THR A 79 -1.65 -11.82 -4.59
CA THR A 79 -2.07 -12.36 -5.90
C THR A 79 -3.51 -11.97 -6.25
N ASN A 80 -4.42 -11.95 -5.27
CA ASN A 80 -5.79 -11.50 -5.50
C ASN A 80 -5.84 -10.07 -6.03
N GLY A 81 -5.13 -9.13 -5.39
CA GLY A 81 -5.07 -7.75 -5.87
C GLY A 81 -4.33 -7.57 -7.20
N TYR A 82 -3.28 -8.36 -7.45
CA TYR A 82 -2.54 -8.41 -8.70
C TYR A 82 -3.44 -8.84 -9.87
N LYS A 83 -4.09 -9.99 -9.75
CA LYS A 83 -5.02 -10.52 -10.76
C LYS A 83 -6.22 -9.59 -11.00
N ASN A 84 -6.75 -8.97 -9.94
CA ASN A 84 -7.81 -7.98 -10.07
C ASN A 84 -7.35 -6.78 -10.92
N ALA A 85 -6.14 -6.28 -10.72
CA ALA A 85 -5.60 -5.15 -11.48
C ALA A 85 -5.40 -5.52 -12.96
N ILE A 86 -4.83 -6.68 -13.25
CA ILE A 86 -4.67 -7.20 -14.63
C ILE A 86 -6.03 -7.36 -15.31
N GLY A 87 -6.98 -8.06 -14.65
CA GLY A 87 -8.30 -8.28 -15.21
C GLY A 87 -9.09 -7.00 -15.45
N THR A 88 -8.94 -6.01 -14.55
CA THR A 88 -9.54 -4.69 -14.71
C THR A 88 -8.94 -3.95 -15.92
N ASN A 89 -7.63 -3.94 -16.06
CA ASN A 89 -6.97 -3.30 -17.21
C ASN A 89 -7.32 -3.99 -18.53
N TRP A 90 -7.35 -5.33 -18.51
CA TRP A 90 -7.80 -6.09 -19.67
C TRP A 90 -9.24 -5.73 -20.08
N ALA A 91 -10.16 -5.64 -19.11
CA ALA A 91 -11.56 -5.29 -19.39
C ALA A 91 -11.70 -3.85 -19.89
N ILE A 92 -11.01 -2.89 -19.29
CA ILE A 92 -10.99 -1.48 -19.74
C ILE A 92 -10.57 -1.42 -21.21
N ASN A 93 -9.47 -2.07 -21.56
CA ASN A 93 -8.92 -2.04 -22.92
C ASN A 93 -9.78 -2.85 -23.90
N ARG A 94 -10.26 -4.05 -23.50
CA ARG A 94 -11.04 -4.95 -24.38
C ARG A 94 -12.38 -4.36 -24.81
N TYR A 95 -13.01 -3.62 -23.90
CA TYR A 95 -14.33 -3.03 -24.13
C TYR A 95 -14.27 -1.53 -24.43
N ASP A 96 -13.07 -0.98 -24.62
CA ASP A 96 -12.84 0.44 -24.81
C ASP A 96 -13.63 1.31 -23.80
N PHE A 97 -13.52 0.90 -22.53
CA PHE A 97 -14.38 1.43 -21.47
C PHE A 97 -14.13 2.91 -21.19
N GLU A 98 -12.92 3.41 -21.49
CA GLU A 98 -12.60 4.83 -21.44
C GLU A 98 -13.45 5.61 -22.45
N GLN A 99 -13.54 5.13 -23.71
CA GLN A 99 -14.38 5.73 -24.77
C GLN A 99 -15.87 5.66 -24.40
N VAL A 100 -16.35 4.54 -23.85
CA VAL A 100 -17.73 4.41 -23.36
C VAL A 100 -18.06 5.52 -22.35
N LYS A 101 -17.13 5.81 -21.45
CA LYS A 101 -17.28 6.91 -20.46
C LYS A 101 -17.23 8.28 -21.09
N LEU A 102 -16.34 8.49 -22.05
CA LEU A 102 -16.25 9.74 -22.81
C LEU A 102 -17.56 10.02 -23.57
N ASP A 103 -18.14 9.01 -24.21
CA ASP A 103 -19.43 9.14 -24.90
C ASP A 103 -20.58 9.49 -23.92
N GLN A 104 -20.55 8.91 -22.73
CA GLN A 104 -21.49 9.28 -21.67
C GLN A 104 -21.33 10.75 -21.25
N GLN A 105 -20.09 11.21 -21.04
CA GLN A 105 -19.80 12.61 -20.74
C GLN A 105 -20.30 13.54 -21.81
N ASN A 106 -20.05 13.22 -23.09
CA ASN A 106 -20.50 14.03 -24.23
C ASN A 106 -22.03 14.13 -24.27
N ARG A 107 -22.77 13.06 -24.02
CA ARG A 107 -24.24 13.08 -23.92
C ARG A 107 -24.73 14.01 -22.81
N VAL A 108 -24.08 13.99 -21.65
CA VAL A 108 -24.39 14.89 -20.51
C VAL A 108 -24.15 16.34 -20.92
N LEU A 109 -23.05 16.62 -21.62
CA LEU A 109 -22.71 17.97 -22.10
C LEU A 109 -23.70 18.49 -23.15
N GLU A 110 -24.08 17.65 -24.10
CA GLU A 110 -25.09 17.98 -25.13
C GLU A 110 -26.45 18.28 -24.50
N TRP A 111 -26.87 17.46 -23.55
CA TRP A 111 -28.11 17.69 -22.82
C TRP A 111 -28.03 19.00 -22.00
N GLY A 112 -26.93 19.24 -21.30
CA GLY A 112 -26.72 20.45 -20.51
C GLY A 112 -26.78 21.73 -21.36
N ARG A 113 -26.15 21.71 -22.52
CA ARG A 113 -26.22 22.84 -23.50
C ARG A 113 -27.64 23.07 -24.03
N GLY A 114 -28.33 21.98 -24.40
CA GLY A 114 -29.70 22.05 -24.91
C GLY A 114 -30.75 22.56 -23.91
N ASN A 115 -30.47 22.39 -22.62
CA ASN A 115 -31.35 22.80 -21.49
C ASN A 115 -30.82 24.06 -20.76
N ASN A 116 -29.78 24.72 -21.28
CA ASN A 116 -29.15 25.91 -20.68
C ASN A 116 -28.69 25.65 -19.21
N GLU A 117 -28.04 24.50 -18.98
CA GLU A 117 -27.53 24.04 -17.66
C GLU A 117 -25.99 23.99 -17.66
N PRO A 118 -25.27 25.11 -17.57
CA PRO A 118 -23.80 25.16 -17.69
C PRO A 118 -23.06 24.40 -16.58
N LYS A 119 -23.71 24.17 -15.43
CA LYS A 119 -23.13 23.49 -14.27
C LYS A 119 -22.54 22.09 -14.60
N TYR A 120 -23.04 21.42 -15.63
CA TYR A 120 -22.53 20.10 -16.03
C TYR A 120 -21.18 20.22 -16.76
N GLN A 121 -21.02 21.23 -17.60
CA GLN A 121 -19.72 21.53 -18.23
C GLN A 121 -18.70 21.95 -17.17
N GLU A 122 -19.09 22.82 -16.24
CA GLU A 122 -18.23 23.30 -15.14
C GLU A 122 -17.77 22.13 -14.28
N ALA A 123 -18.69 21.25 -13.86
CA ALA A 123 -18.37 20.08 -13.06
C ALA A 123 -17.40 19.11 -13.76
N LEU A 124 -17.58 18.85 -15.06
CA LEU A 124 -16.70 17.97 -15.81
C LEU A 124 -15.31 18.61 -16.00
N ASN A 125 -15.24 19.91 -16.28
CA ASN A 125 -13.96 20.64 -16.39
C ASN A 125 -13.18 20.59 -15.06
N GLU A 126 -13.88 20.81 -13.93
CA GLU A 126 -13.26 20.73 -12.60
C GLU A 126 -12.73 19.31 -12.30
N ILE A 127 -13.48 18.27 -12.65
CA ILE A 127 -13.02 16.88 -12.51
C ILE A 127 -11.77 16.63 -13.34
N GLU A 128 -11.78 17.03 -14.60
CA GLU A 128 -10.63 16.87 -15.51
C GLU A 128 -9.38 17.55 -14.95
N GLU A 129 -9.51 18.80 -14.54
CA GLU A 129 -8.39 19.58 -13.98
C GLU A 129 -7.82 18.90 -12.72
N ILE A 130 -8.69 18.47 -11.81
CA ILE A 130 -8.27 17.79 -10.57
C ILE A 130 -7.56 16.47 -10.88
N ILE A 131 -8.12 15.64 -11.78
CA ILE A 131 -7.53 14.33 -12.10
C ILE A 131 -6.16 14.51 -12.77
N LYS A 132 -6.07 15.41 -13.77
CA LYS A 132 -4.80 15.70 -14.45
C LYS A 132 -3.78 16.34 -13.51
N GLY A 133 -4.21 17.30 -12.69
CA GLY A 133 -3.34 18.01 -11.76
C GLY A 133 -2.74 17.12 -10.64
N ARG A 134 -3.45 16.07 -10.25
CA ARG A 134 -2.98 15.17 -9.19
C ARG A 134 -2.20 13.94 -9.66
N ALA A 135 -2.04 13.73 -10.98
CA ALA A 135 -1.51 12.47 -11.53
C ALA A 135 -0.15 12.07 -10.92
N ASN A 136 0.79 13.01 -10.79
CA ASN A 136 2.10 12.75 -10.18
C ASN A 136 1.98 12.38 -8.70
N LEU A 137 1.17 13.10 -7.93
CA LEU A 137 0.94 12.80 -6.51
C LEU A 137 0.25 11.45 -6.33
N ARG A 138 -0.67 11.10 -7.23
CA ARG A 138 -1.33 9.79 -7.23
C ARG A 138 -0.32 8.69 -7.47
N PHE A 139 0.56 8.86 -8.46
CA PHE A 139 1.63 7.91 -8.75
C PHE A 139 2.55 7.72 -7.54
N ARG A 140 3.06 8.80 -6.94
CA ARG A 140 3.92 8.75 -5.74
C ARG A 140 3.23 8.06 -4.57
N SER A 141 1.96 8.42 -4.30
CA SER A 141 1.17 7.80 -3.23
C SER A 141 0.95 6.30 -3.47
N ARG A 142 0.73 5.87 -4.72
CA ARG A 142 0.60 4.46 -5.06
C ARG A 142 1.91 3.71 -4.94
N MET A 143 3.01 4.30 -5.40
CA MET A 143 4.35 3.74 -5.27
C MET A 143 4.74 3.56 -3.80
N LEU A 144 4.51 4.57 -2.95
CA LEU A 144 4.78 4.46 -1.52
C LEU A 144 3.92 3.38 -0.85
N ASN A 145 2.63 3.32 -1.19
CA ASN A 145 1.70 2.37 -0.59
C ASN A 145 1.98 0.92 -1.00
N GLU A 146 2.08 0.62 -2.31
CA GLU A 146 2.28 -0.75 -2.80
C GLU A 146 3.74 -1.19 -2.65
N GLY A 147 4.70 -0.25 -2.77
CA GLY A 147 6.13 -0.54 -2.72
C GLY A 147 6.70 -0.62 -1.30
N ILE A 148 6.29 0.28 -0.42
CA ILE A 148 6.89 0.40 0.91
C ILE A 148 5.88 0.08 2.01
N SER A 149 4.84 0.91 2.22
CA SER A 149 3.96 0.79 3.39
C SER A 149 3.23 -0.57 3.49
N ARG A 150 2.92 -1.19 2.36
CA ARG A 150 2.32 -2.54 2.26
C ARG A 150 3.23 -3.53 1.54
N GLY A 151 4.32 -3.06 1.00
CA GLY A 151 5.27 -3.86 0.24
C GLY A 151 6.22 -4.64 1.13
N VAL A 152 6.67 -4.04 2.24
CA VAL A 152 7.63 -4.60 3.18
C VAL A 152 7.03 -4.66 4.58
N GLU A 153 7.34 -5.72 5.34
CA GLU A 153 6.73 -5.95 6.65
C GLU A 153 7.43 -5.17 7.74
N PHE A 154 8.74 -5.06 7.68
CA PHE A 154 9.54 -4.38 8.72
C PHE A 154 9.13 -2.91 8.92
N ALA A 155 8.59 -2.25 7.89
CA ALA A 155 8.10 -0.88 8.00
C ALA A 155 6.96 -0.70 9.01
N THR A 156 6.36 -1.81 9.47
CA THR A 156 5.26 -1.83 10.45
C THR A 156 5.67 -2.35 11.83
N ILE A 157 6.91 -2.88 11.98
CA ILE A 157 7.38 -3.47 13.24
C ILE A 157 7.50 -2.42 14.36
N PRO A 158 8.16 -1.25 14.14
CA PRO A 158 8.10 -0.17 15.11
C PRO A 158 6.69 0.41 15.15
N THR A 159 5.92 -0.03 16.10
CA THR A 159 4.52 0.37 16.26
C THR A 159 4.40 1.76 16.91
N ARG A 160 3.16 2.25 17.01
CA ARG A 160 2.87 3.46 17.79
C ARG A 160 3.24 3.30 19.27
N THR A 161 3.33 2.06 19.76
CA THR A 161 3.77 1.79 21.14
C THR A 161 5.22 2.21 21.36
N ALA A 162 6.10 2.07 20.36
CA ALA A 162 7.47 2.58 20.42
C ALA A 162 7.52 4.12 20.51
N ASP A 163 6.67 4.83 19.77
CA ASP A 163 6.54 6.29 19.90
C ASP A 163 6.10 6.68 21.32
N ASN A 164 5.05 6.04 21.82
CA ASN A 164 4.51 6.33 23.15
C ASN A 164 5.52 5.99 24.26
N LEU A 165 6.32 4.92 24.09
CA LEU A 165 7.39 4.55 25.02
C LEU A 165 8.48 5.64 25.05
N ALA A 166 8.89 6.13 23.87
CA ALA A 166 9.83 7.24 23.80
C ALA A 166 9.32 8.50 24.53
N ASP A 167 8.06 8.84 24.37
CA ASP A 167 7.41 9.95 25.06
C ASP A 167 7.36 9.69 26.58
N ALA A 168 7.05 8.49 27.04
CA ALA A 168 7.01 8.13 28.46
C ALA A 168 8.42 8.23 29.11
N ILE A 169 9.46 7.81 28.40
CA ILE A 169 10.87 7.94 28.84
C ILE A 169 11.22 9.41 28.99
N ASN A 170 10.95 10.26 28.00
CA ASN A 170 11.20 11.70 28.06
C ASN A 170 10.49 12.39 29.22
N ASN A 171 9.29 11.91 29.56
CA ASN A 171 8.50 12.46 30.67
C ASN A 171 8.84 11.81 32.04
N ASN A 172 9.79 10.88 32.10
CA ASN A 172 10.15 10.12 33.30
C ASN A 172 8.95 9.45 33.99
N ASN A 173 7.98 8.96 33.23
CA ASN A 173 6.78 8.30 33.71
C ASN A 173 7.02 6.79 33.89
N ALA A 174 7.51 6.39 35.07
CA ALA A 174 7.91 5.01 35.33
C ALA A 174 6.77 3.96 35.15
N GLU A 175 5.54 4.29 35.54
CA GLU A 175 4.38 3.39 35.39
C GLU A 175 4.06 3.15 33.89
N GLU A 176 4.02 4.23 33.11
CA GLU A 176 3.73 4.13 31.68
C GLU A 176 4.89 3.47 30.91
N ILE A 177 6.15 3.72 31.30
CA ILE A 177 7.33 3.06 30.76
C ILE A 177 7.20 1.54 30.92
N GLN A 178 6.93 1.06 32.14
CA GLN A 178 6.78 -0.38 32.39
C GLN A 178 5.67 -0.98 31.52
N LYS A 179 4.49 -0.40 31.54
CA LYS A 179 3.32 -0.85 30.75
C LYS A 179 3.61 -0.90 29.27
N LEU A 180 4.21 0.16 28.70
CA LEU A 180 4.50 0.25 27.28
C LEU A 180 5.65 -0.68 26.86
N SER A 181 6.60 -0.94 27.74
CA SER A 181 7.67 -1.92 27.50
C SER A 181 7.11 -3.32 27.38
N GLU A 182 6.23 -3.72 28.29
CA GLU A 182 5.54 -5.03 28.25
C GLU A 182 4.67 -5.14 26.98
N GLN A 183 3.92 -4.10 26.67
CA GLN A 183 3.08 -4.05 25.47
C GLN A 183 3.90 -4.15 24.18
N LEU A 184 5.01 -3.42 24.07
CA LEU A 184 5.87 -3.43 22.90
C LEU A 184 6.48 -4.81 22.64
N LEU A 185 6.93 -5.48 23.70
CA LEU A 185 7.45 -6.84 23.60
C LEU A 185 6.38 -7.86 23.19
N ASP A 186 5.16 -7.75 23.75
CA ASP A 186 4.02 -8.59 23.39
C ASP A 186 3.60 -8.38 21.91
N GLU A 187 3.59 -7.13 21.45
CA GLU A 187 3.32 -6.78 20.03
C GLU A 187 4.39 -7.39 19.11
N PHE A 188 5.66 -7.27 19.47
CA PHE A 188 6.76 -7.84 18.71
C PHE A 188 6.65 -9.36 18.64
N ASN A 189 6.43 -10.06 19.76
CA ASN A 189 6.29 -11.52 19.79
C ASN A 189 5.10 -11.99 18.97
N LYS A 190 3.95 -11.34 19.10
CA LYS A 190 2.76 -11.65 18.28
C LYS A 190 3.01 -11.46 16.79
N PHE A 191 3.81 -10.48 16.41
CA PHE A 191 4.19 -10.26 15.02
C PHE A 191 5.16 -11.36 14.55
N ALA A 192 6.19 -11.66 15.32
CA ALA A 192 7.23 -12.63 14.98
C ALA A 192 6.70 -14.09 14.94
N ASP A 193 5.84 -14.47 15.89
CA ASP A 193 5.36 -15.85 16.04
C ASP A 193 4.31 -16.25 14.99
N LYS A 194 3.60 -15.27 14.42
CA LYS A 194 2.44 -15.57 13.58
C LYS A 194 2.83 -16.14 12.23
N ASP A 195 3.26 -15.29 11.33
CA ASP A 195 3.51 -15.61 9.92
C ASP A 195 4.63 -14.77 9.34
N TYR A 196 5.58 -14.35 10.16
CA TYR A 196 6.74 -13.55 9.79
C TYR A 196 8.00 -14.40 9.59
N SER A 197 8.80 -14.04 8.61
CA SER A 197 10.17 -14.51 8.40
C SER A 197 11.04 -13.32 8.05
N ARG A 198 12.03 -13.05 8.92
CA ARG A 198 12.98 -11.94 8.76
C ARG A 198 13.72 -12.03 7.42
N ASP A 199 14.14 -13.22 7.02
CA ASP A 199 14.92 -13.43 5.81
C ASP A 199 14.09 -13.18 4.54
N VAL A 200 12.82 -13.64 4.54
CA VAL A 200 11.89 -13.35 3.45
C VAL A 200 11.60 -11.86 3.34
N ASP A 201 11.32 -11.21 4.49
CA ASP A 201 11.03 -9.77 4.49
C ASP A 201 12.26 -8.96 4.06
N LYS A 202 13.47 -9.32 4.52
CA LYS A 202 14.72 -8.69 4.10
C LYS A 202 14.95 -8.81 2.58
N LYS A 203 14.67 -9.98 1.99
CA LYS A 203 14.76 -10.21 0.55
C LYS A 203 13.74 -9.38 -0.22
N VAL A 204 12.48 -9.41 0.22
CA VAL A 204 11.42 -8.58 -0.34
C VAL A 204 11.78 -7.10 -0.24
N ALA A 205 12.25 -6.64 0.93
CA ALA A 205 12.63 -5.26 1.15
C ALA A 205 13.72 -4.77 0.19
N LYS A 206 14.75 -5.58 -0.08
CA LYS A 206 15.80 -5.24 -1.06
C LYS A 206 15.21 -4.93 -2.44
N VAL A 207 14.33 -5.80 -2.94
CA VAL A 207 13.71 -5.61 -4.25
C VAL A 207 12.78 -4.40 -4.26
N MET A 208 11.94 -4.24 -3.23
CA MET A 208 10.94 -3.18 -3.16
C MET A 208 11.56 -1.79 -2.96
N ILE A 209 12.53 -1.65 -2.07
CA ILE A 209 13.24 -0.39 -1.82
C ILE A 209 14.02 0.04 -3.07
N LYS A 210 14.69 -0.90 -3.73
CA LYS A 210 15.44 -0.65 -4.96
C LYS A 210 14.53 -0.12 -6.08
N GLU A 211 13.41 -0.79 -6.33
CA GLU A 211 12.48 -0.37 -7.39
C GLU A 211 11.79 0.96 -7.03
N TYR A 212 11.43 1.17 -5.76
CA TYR A 212 10.89 2.45 -5.30
C TYR A 212 11.89 3.59 -5.51
N ALA A 213 13.14 3.42 -5.04
CA ALA A 213 14.20 4.43 -5.17
C ALA A 213 14.55 4.75 -6.64
N LYS A 214 14.42 3.77 -7.53
CA LYS A 214 14.62 3.95 -8.97
C LYS A 214 13.51 4.78 -9.63
N ARG A 215 12.24 4.60 -9.23
CA ARG A 215 11.08 5.22 -9.89
C ARG A 215 10.68 6.57 -9.30
N ILE A 216 11.02 6.82 -8.05
CA ILE A 216 10.68 8.07 -7.36
C ILE A 216 11.94 8.96 -7.28
N PRO A 217 11.90 10.21 -7.80
CA PRO A 217 13.01 11.14 -7.68
C PRO A 217 13.42 11.36 -6.22
N LYS A 218 14.71 11.54 -5.97
CA LYS A 218 15.29 11.64 -4.61
C LYS A 218 14.59 12.65 -3.71
N GLU A 219 14.30 13.82 -4.26
CA GLU A 219 13.61 14.93 -3.60
C GLU A 219 12.15 14.63 -3.22
N ASN A 220 11.62 13.52 -3.70
CA ASN A 220 10.25 13.06 -3.49
C ASN A 220 10.18 11.75 -2.72
N GLN A 221 11.31 11.25 -2.21
CA GLN A 221 11.38 10.06 -1.37
C GLN A 221 11.22 10.43 0.11
N PRO A 222 10.81 9.46 0.98
CA PRO A 222 10.84 9.67 2.42
C PRO A 222 12.21 10.15 2.89
N GLU A 223 12.26 11.03 3.90
CA GLU A 223 13.49 11.70 4.31
C GLU A 223 14.63 10.72 4.63
N TYR A 224 14.33 9.62 5.31
CA TYR A 224 15.34 8.64 5.69
C TYR A 224 16.03 7.94 4.52
N PHE A 225 15.42 7.97 3.31
CA PHE A 225 16.06 7.48 2.09
C PHE A 225 17.32 8.29 1.71
N ASN A 226 17.48 9.50 2.24
CA ASN A 226 18.72 10.26 2.05
C ASN A 226 19.96 9.51 2.55
N VAL A 227 19.81 8.60 3.52
CA VAL A 227 20.88 7.74 4.03
C VAL A 227 21.42 6.81 2.94
N ILE A 228 20.58 6.36 1.99
CA ILE A 228 21.01 5.56 0.83
C ILE A 228 22.09 6.29 0.04
N TYR A 229 21.92 7.59 -0.14
CA TYR A 229 22.81 8.41 -0.98
C TYR A 229 24.01 8.95 -0.23
N SER A 230 23.82 9.34 1.04
CA SER A 230 24.87 9.98 1.85
C SER A 230 25.85 8.98 2.49
N TYR A 231 25.39 7.78 2.87
CA TYR A 231 26.22 6.77 3.55
C TYR A 231 26.49 5.52 2.71
N PHE A 232 25.58 5.16 1.81
CA PHE A 232 25.71 3.92 1.02
C PHE A 232 25.98 4.15 -0.47
N ASN A 233 26.27 5.38 -0.90
CA ASN A 233 26.56 5.74 -2.31
C ASN A 233 25.49 5.27 -3.31
N GLY A 234 24.22 5.24 -2.91
CA GLY A 234 23.10 4.77 -3.73
C GLY A 234 22.84 3.26 -3.66
N ASP A 235 23.59 2.51 -2.85
CA ASP A 235 23.43 1.06 -2.69
C ASP A 235 22.26 0.76 -1.73
N THR A 236 21.11 0.46 -2.31
CA THR A 236 19.88 0.13 -1.59
C THR A 236 19.95 -1.20 -0.86
N ASP A 237 20.76 -2.14 -1.35
CA ASP A 237 20.91 -3.46 -0.73
C ASP A 237 21.68 -3.34 0.58
N LYS A 238 22.80 -2.57 0.61
CA LYS A 238 23.53 -2.26 1.84
C LYS A 238 22.71 -1.46 2.83
N PHE A 239 21.90 -0.51 2.36
CA PHE A 239 20.98 0.22 3.22
C PHE A 239 19.96 -0.70 3.87
N THR A 240 19.37 -1.64 3.11
CA THR A 240 18.45 -2.64 3.65
C THR A 240 19.15 -3.55 4.67
N ASP A 241 20.35 -4.05 4.35
CA ASP A 241 21.14 -4.86 5.28
C ASP A 241 21.41 -4.09 6.59
N TYR A 242 21.81 -2.81 6.48
CA TYR A 242 22.03 -1.96 7.64
C TYR A 242 20.80 -1.84 8.54
N ILE A 243 19.61 -1.63 7.97
CA ILE A 243 18.35 -1.51 8.73
C ILE A 243 18.11 -2.81 9.52
N PHE A 244 18.17 -3.96 8.86
CA PHE A 244 17.86 -5.23 9.50
C PHE A 244 18.90 -5.63 10.55
N ASP A 245 20.19 -5.39 10.29
CA ASP A 245 21.27 -5.89 11.14
C ASP A 245 21.53 -4.99 12.36
N ASN A 246 21.12 -3.72 12.32
CA ASN A 246 21.39 -2.73 13.38
C ASN A 246 20.16 -2.29 14.17
N SER A 247 18.96 -2.72 13.81
CA SER A 247 17.75 -2.36 14.54
C SER A 247 17.52 -3.27 15.74
N LEU A 248 17.09 -2.68 16.85
CA LEU A 248 16.54 -3.41 18.01
C LEU A 248 15.19 -4.05 17.69
N PHE A 249 14.42 -3.50 16.76
CA PHE A 249 13.13 -4.05 16.32
C PHE A 249 13.27 -5.20 15.30
N GLY A 250 14.45 -5.56 14.91
CA GLY A 250 14.74 -6.69 14.02
C GLY A 250 15.08 -7.99 14.74
N ASP A 251 15.21 -7.95 16.10
CA ASP A 251 15.72 -9.04 16.91
C ASP A 251 15.13 -8.99 18.32
N GLU A 252 14.53 -10.13 18.77
CA GLU A 252 13.88 -10.19 20.08
C GLU A 252 14.86 -9.99 21.22
N ASP A 253 16.06 -10.57 21.14
CA ASP A 253 17.04 -10.51 22.21
C ASP A 253 17.55 -9.07 22.39
N LYS A 254 17.80 -8.37 21.29
CA LYS A 254 18.16 -6.93 21.32
C LYS A 254 17.05 -6.07 21.93
N LEU A 255 15.81 -6.32 21.56
CA LEU A 255 14.68 -5.60 22.13
C LEU A 255 14.54 -5.86 23.63
N ARG A 256 14.64 -7.10 24.07
CA ARG A 256 14.61 -7.49 25.50
C ARG A 256 15.75 -6.87 26.28
N GLU A 257 16.98 -6.91 25.75
CA GLU A 257 18.15 -6.28 26.37
C GLU A 257 17.93 -4.79 26.57
N PHE A 258 17.46 -4.10 25.51
CA PHE A 258 17.14 -2.67 25.61
C PHE A 258 16.08 -2.40 26.67
N LEU A 259 14.96 -3.12 26.67
CA LEU A 259 13.85 -2.92 27.61
C LEU A 259 14.21 -3.24 29.07
N SER A 260 15.30 -4.02 29.29
CA SER A 260 15.81 -4.37 30.61
C SER A 260 16.95 -3.47 31.08
N SER A 261 17.41 -2.55 30.25
CA SER A 261 18.51 -1.62 30.56
C SER A 261 17.99 -0.31 31.15
N ASP A 262 18.94 0.60 31.48
CA ASP A 262 18.62 2.02 31.73
C ASP A 262 18.17 2.64 30.41
N LEU A 263 16.86 2.79 30.23
CA LEU A 263 16.25 3.19 28.97
C LEU A 263 16.71 4.57 28.53
N ASN A 264 17.40 4.62 27.42
CA ASN A 264 17.79 5.86 26.75
C ASN A 264 16.94 6.06 25.49
N VAL A 265 16.17 7.13 25.46
CA VAL A 265 15.28 7.46 24.35
C VAL A 265 16.02 7.64 23.02
N GLU A 266 17.28 8.09 23.05
CA GLU A 266 18.12 8.25 21.86
C GLU A 266 18.35 6.93 21.12
N VAL A 267 18.29 5.78 21.82
CA VAL A 267 18.41 4.46 21.21
C VAL A 267 17.21 4.19 20.31
N ILE A 268 16.00 4.56 20.74
CA ILE A 268 14.78 4.45 19.91
C ILE A 268 14.85 5.42 18.73
N TYR A 269 15.14 6.70 18.99
CA TYR A 269 15.15 7.74 17.95
C TYR A 269 16.25 7.55 16.89
N ASN A 270 17.34 6.87 17.23
CA ASN A 270 18.41 6.56 16.29
C ASN A 270 18.29 5.15 15.67
N ASP A 271 17.31 4.36 16.11
CA ASP A 271 17.08 3.03 15.54
C ASP A 271 16.71 3.10 14.04
N PRO A 272 17.38 2.35 13.16
CA PRO A 272 17.18 2.47 11.73
C PRO A 272 15.80 2.03 11.25
N MET A 273 15.15 1.00 11.86
CA MET A 273 13.78 0.62 11.50
C MET A 273 12.78 1.67 11.98
N PHE A 274 12.98 2.21 13.18
CA PHE A 274 12.12 3.26 13.71
C PHE A 274 12.17 4.50 12.83
N ARG A 275 13.35 5.00 12.49
CA ARG A 275 13.53 6.16 11.60
C ARG A 275 12.94 5.92 10.21
N PHE A 276 13.14 4.74 9.65
CA PHE A 276 12.54 4.37 8.37
C PHE A 276 11.02 4.42 8.45
N SER A 277 10.42 3.78 9.45
CA SER A 277 8.96 3.71 9.63
C SER A 277 8.35 5.08 9.86
N GLN A 278 8.99 5.93 10.67
CA GLN A 278 8.58 7.33 10.90
C GLN A 278 8.59 8.13 9.60
N SER A 279 9.69 8.09 8.86
CA SER A 279 9.85 8.82 7.60
C SER A 279 8.81 8.38 6.55
N VAL A 280 8.53 7.08 6.44
CA VAL A 280 7.48 6.54 5.54
C VAL A 280 6.08 7.00 5.97
N ARG A 281 5.82 7.06 7.28
CA ARG A 281 4.54 7.53 7.84
C ARG A 281 4.32 9.01 7.53
N GLU A 282 5.33 9.83 7.73
CA GLU A 282 5.29 11.27 7.45
C GLU A 282 5.04 11.55 5.98
N GLU A 283 5.75 10.87 5.07
CA GLU A 283 5.51 10.98 3.64
C GLU A 283 4.10 10.51 3.27
N THR A 284 3.61 9.42 3.88
CA THR A 284 2.23 8.94 3.66
C THR A 284 1.20 9.99 4.08
N LEU A 285 1.38 10.65 5.22
CA LEU A 285 0.51 11.72 5.69
C LEU A 285 0.59 12.94 4.76
N SER A 286 1.79 13.29 4.30
CA SER A 286 2.02 14.39 3.35
C SER A 286 1.26 14.16 2.04
N LEU A 287 1.38 12.96 1.47
CA LEU A 287 0.73 12.58 0.21
C LEU A 287 -0.79 12.41 0.33
N ASN A 288 -1.33 12.15 1.53
CA ASN A 288 -2.76 11.95 1.76
C ASN A 288 -3.48 13.19 2.29
N ARG A 289 -2.84 14.36 2.36
CA ARG A 289 -3.50 15.59 2.78
C ARG A 289 -4.70 15.91 1.87
N PRO A 290 -5.84 16.41 2.44
CA PRO A 290 -7.14 16.51 1.73
C PRO A 290 -7.15 17.30 0.42
N ARG A 291 -6.15 18.12 0.16
CA ARG A 291 -6.06 18.93 -1.08
C ARG A 291 -5.89 18.10 -2.36
N ILE A 292 -5.58 16.81 -2.26
CA ILE A 292 -5.08 16.03 -3.40
C ILE A 292 -5.97 14.83 -3.73
N THR A 293 -6.82 14.35 -2.81
CA THR A 293 -7.44 13.02 -2.94
C THR A 293 -8.93 13.01 -3.20
N LEU A 294 -9.65 14.08 -2.99
CA LEU A 294 -11.10 14.06 -3.07
C LEU A 294 -11.62 15.08 -4.09
N LEU A 295 -12.34 14.60 -5.10
CA LEU A 295 -13.25 15.44 -5.86
C LEU A 295 -14.25 16.06 -4.91
N PRO A 296 -14.49 17.38 -4.99
CA PRO A 296 -15.48 18.05 -4.16
C PRO A 296 -16.82 17.33 -4.21
N LYS A 297 -17.48 17.17 -3.06
CA LYS A 297 -18.72 16.39 -2.97
C LYS A 297 -19.82 16.97 -3.86
N HIS A 298 -19.89 18.30 -3.99
CA HIS A 298 -20.86 18.99 -4.85
C HIS A 298 -20.72 18.61 -6.33
N VAL A 299 -19.49 18.45 -6.84
CA VAL A 299 -19.21 18.04 -8.23
C VAL A 299 -19.75 16.65 -8.51
N LYS A 300 -19.50 15.69 -7.60
CA LYS A 300 -20.04 14.32 -7.73
C LYS A 300 -21.57 14.29 -7.64
N HIS A 301 -22.17 15.15 -6.82
CA HIS A 301 -23.64 15.26 -6.70
C HIS A 301 -24.29 15.76 -7.98
N THR A 302 -23.69 16.74 -8.64
CA THR A 302 -24.20 17.32 -9.88
C THR A 302 -24.33 16.26 -10.98
N LEU A 303 -23.39 15.30 -11.05
CA LEU A 303 -23.37 14.28 -12.11
C LEU A 303 -24.21 13.02 -11.79
N ARG A 304 -24.52 12.75 -10.51
CA ARG A 304 -25.21 11.50 -10.10
C ARG A 304 -26.59 11.29 -10.71
N GLY A 305 -27.28 12.34 -11.12
CA GLY A 305 -28.62 12.25 -11.75
C GLY A 305 -28.61 11.77 -13.20
N TYR A 306 -27.44 11.62 -13.84
CA TYR A 306 -27.27 11.35 -15.28
C TYR A 306 -26.47 10.07 -15.59
N TRP A 307 -25.97 9.37 -14.59
CA TRP A 307 -25.26 8.10 -14.75
C TRP A 307 -26.20 6.90 -14.47
#